data_41cd2ee5a4dfe744a952045871325203
#
_entry.id   41cd2ee5a4dfe744a952045871325203
#
_cell.length_a   1.000
_cell.length_b   1.000
_cell.length_c   1.000
_cell.angle_alpha   90.00
_cell.angle_beta   90.00
_cell.angle_gamma   90.00
#
_symmetry.space_group_name_H-M   'P 1'
#
loop_
_entity.id
_entity.type
_entity.pdbx_description
1 polymer ?
#
loop_
_entity_poly.entity_id
_entity_poly.type
_entity_poly.pdbx_seq_one_letter_code
_entity_poly.pdbx_strand_id
1 'polypeptide(L)'
;REEIVPSLSVSLKKNTALDFGTGKVYDSISLVQEIKKCSVSEALKIISEMDFSSSFQKQENLEEIEEKNYKILVVEDEISHPALIQYLLNRKVWEQRKFLKEIHYRMNDKNYFGIGFKNDSGGYEIRNKYSKICLGKKDVSMIKNGSENLKIFEGFFDFLSFKNIEKSLSDEKSDYIILNSVSMISKIKNLLKNYKKIELYFDNDEAGNR
;
A
#
# COMPACT_ATOMS: atom_id res chain seq x y z
N ARG A 1 -29.71 -24.01 12.41
CA ARG A 1 -30.29 -24.35 11.10
C ARG A 1 -29.50 -25.53 10.57
N GLU A 2 -30.14 -26.66 10.37
CA GLU A 2 -29.51 -27.78 9.69
C GLU A 2 -29.53 -27.49 8.19
N GLU A 3 -28.38 -27.40 7.58
CA GLU A 3 -28.22 -27.15 6.14
C GLU A 3 -27.61 -28.39 5.49
N ILE A 4 -28.21 -28.84 4.40
CA ILE A 4 -27.69 -29.95 3.60
C ILE A 4 -26.41 -29.55 2.87
N VAL A 5 -26.29 -28.26 2.52
CA VAL A 5 -25.09 -27.69 1.89
C VAL A 5 -24.62 -26.53 2.78
N PRO A 6 -23.35 -26.54 3.25
CA PRO A 6 -22.81 -25.46 4.07
C PRO A 6 -22.86 -24.13 3.32
N SER A 7 -23.49 -23.12 3.91
CA SER A 7 -23.59 -21.78 3.32
C SER A 7 -22.59 -20.78 3.90
N LEU A 8 -21.81 -21.17 4.93
CA LEU A 8 -20.82 -20.30 5.56
C LEU A 8 -19.44 -20.48 4.91
N SER A 9 -18.88 -19.39 4.39
CA SER A 9 -17.52 -19.33 3.88
C SER A 9 -16.64 -18.50 4.83
N VAL A 10 -15.50 -19.07 5.25
CA VAL A 10 -14.56 -18.41 6.17
C VAL A 10 -13.30 -18.00 5.41
N SER A 11 -12.93 -16.74 5.52
CA SER A 11 -11.67 -16.18 4.99
C SER A 11 -10.73 -15.88 6.14
N LEU A 12 -9.73 -16.73 6.36
CA LEU A 12 -8.70 -16.49 7.37
C LEU A 12 -7.89 -15.24 7.06
N LYS A 13 -7.61 -14.98 5.78
CA LYS A 13 -6.88 -13.80 5.32
C LYS A 13 -7.59 -12.49 5.68
N LYS A 14 -8.92 -12.45 5.58
CA LYS A 14 -9.73 -11.26 5.90
C LYS A 14 -10.24 -11.26 7.34
N ASN A 15 -10.03 -12.35 8.07
CA ASN A 15 -10.61 -12.60 9.38
C ASN A 15 -12.13 -12.37 9.40
N THR A 16 -12.82 -12.89 8.38
CA THR A 16 -14.26 -12.72 8.19
C THR A 16 -14.92 -14.02 7.77
N ALA A 17 -16.19 -14.17 8.11
CA ALA A 17 -17.06 -15.23 7.61
C ALA A 17 -18.25 -14.64 6.87
N LEU A 18 -18.58 -15.17 5.69
CA LEU A 18 -19.74 -14.79 4.87
C LEU A 18 -20.75 -15.93 4.88
N ASP A 19 -21.95 -15.63 5.31
CA ASP A 19 -23.11 -16.53 5.17
C ASP A 19 -23.85 -16.21 3.86
N PHE A 20 -23.69 -17.08 2.88
CA PHE A 20 -24.37 -16.93 1.58
C PHE A 20 -25.91 -17.09 1.69
N GLY A 21 -26.41 -17.76 2.74
CA GLY A 21 -27.85 -17.94 2.94
C GLY A 21 -28.53 -16.65 3.40
N THR A 22 -27.84 -15.81 4.16
CA THR A 22 -28.36 -14.53 4.68
C THR A 22 -27.72 -13.31 4.07
N GLY A 23 -26.58 -13.47 3.35
CA GLY A 23 -25.76 -12.38 2.83
C GLY A 23 -24.99 -11.60 3.91
N LYS A 24 -25.00 -12.08 5.16
CA LYS A 24 -24.31 -11.40 6.26
C LYS A 24 -22.82 -11.71 6.29
N VAL A 25 -22.04 -10.69 6.60
CA VAL A 25 -20.59 -10.81 6.87
C VAL A 25 -20.36 -10.67 8.36
N TYR A 26 -19.57 -11.56 8.93
CA TYR A 26 -19.21 -11.59 10.34
C TYR A 26 -17.70 -11.43 10.51
N ASP A 27 -17.29 -10.66 11.50
CA ASP A 27 -15.95 -10.76 12.11
C ASP A 27 -15.99 -11.81 13.26
N SER A 28 -14.85 -12.02 13.93
CA SER A 28 -14.75 -13.03 15.01
C SER A 28 -15.74 -12.76 16.15
N ILE A 29 -15.96 -11.49 16.50
CA ILE A 29 -16.83 -11.13 17.62
C ILE A 29 -18.30 -11.32 17.22
N SER A 30 -18.71 -10.76 16.10
CA SER A 30 -20.09 -10.86 15.61
C SER A 30 -20.48 -12.30 15.25
N LEU A 31 -19.53 -13.14 14.82
CA LEU A 31 -19.76 -14.56 14.61
C LEU A 31 -20.08 -15.29 15.93
N VAL A 32 -19.30 -15.03 17.01
CA VAL A 32 -19.57 -15.60 18.33
C VAL A 32 -20.90 -15.11 18.87
N GLN A 33 -21.22 -13.82 18.70
CA GLN A 33 -22.51 -13.26 19.10
C GLN A 33 -23.68 -13.97 18.37
N GLU A 34 -23.55 -14.18 17.06
CA GLU A 34 -24.60 -14.86 16.27
C GLU A 34 -24.80 -16.32 16.73
N ILE A 35 -23.70 -17.04 16.98
CA ILE A 35 -23.74 -18.46 17.38
C ILE A 35 -24.24 -18.61 18.83
N LYS A 36 -23.73 -17.77 19.75
CA LYS A 36 -24.02 -17.90 21.20
C LYS A 36 -25.18 -17.03 21.67
N LYS A 37 -25.72 -16.17 20.79
CA LYS A 37 -26.79 -15.21 21.12
C LYS A 37 -26.48 -14.38 22.37
N CYS A 38 -25.25 -13.83 22.41
CA CYS A 38 -24.70 -13.14 23.57
C CYS A 38 -24.33 -11.69 23.26
N SER A 39 -24.04 -10.91 24.29
CA SER A 39 -23.56 -9.53 24.16
C SER A 39 -22.10 -9.48 23.66
N VAL A 40 -21.63 -8.31 23.22
CA VAL A 40 -20.22 -8.08 22.82
C VAL A 40 -19.26 -8.43 23.96
N SER A 41 -19.59 -8.04 25.20
CA SER A 41 -18.77 -8.31 26.39
C SER A 41 -18.63 -9.80 26.67
N GLU A 42 -19.72 -10.56 26.56
CA GLU A 42 -19.70 -12.01 26.70
C GLU A 42 -18.97 -12.70 25.57
N ALA A 43 -19.13 -12.22 24.33
CA ALA A 43 -18.40 -12.76 23.18
C ALA A 43 -16.88 -12.57 23.33
N LEU A 44 -16.43 -11.40 23.80
CA LEU A 44 -15.03 -11.13 24.09
C LEU A 44 -14.49 -12.04 25.19
N LYS A 45 -15.28 -12.28 26.25
CA LYS A 45 -14.91 -13.20 27.33
C LYS A 45 -14.75 -14.63 26.80
N ILE A 46 -15.72 -15.12 26.03
CA ILE A 46 -15.66 -16.45 25.40
C ILE A 46 -14.40 -16.57 24.53
N ILE A 47 -14.11 -15.57 23.69
CA ILE A 47 -12.92 -15.57 22.82
C ILE A 47 -11.64 -15.59 23.66
N SER A 48 -11.57 -14.81 24.76
CA SER A 48 -10.40 -14.78 25.63
C SER A 48 -10.14 -16.06 26.41
N GLU A 49 -11.20 -16.85 26.68
CA GLU A 49 -11.12 -18.13 27.35
C GLU A 49 -10.83 -19.32 26.39
N MET A 50 -10.93 -19.08 25.06
CA MET A 50 -10.53 -20.10 24.10
C MET A 50 -9.01 -20.27 24.12
N ASP A 51 -8.55 -21.47 24.43
CA ASP A 51 -7.13 -21.83 24.37
C ASP A 51 -6.71 -22.00 22.89
N PHE A 52 -6.12 -20.95 22.33
CA PHE A 52 -5.57 -20.96 20.97
C PHE A 52 -4.18 -21.61 20.91
N SER A 53 -3.61 -22.07 22.04
CA SER A 53 -2.25 -22.58 22.13
C SER A 53 -1.99 -23.85 21.32
N SER A 54 -3.04 -24.63 21.02
CA SER A 54 -2.91 -25.88 20.25
C SER A 54 -3.20 -25.74 18.75
N SER A 55 -3.76 -24.63 18.29
CA SER A 55 -4.14 -24.42 16.88
C SER A 55 -3.23 -23.49 16.11
N PHE A 56 -2.48 -22.63 16.81
CA PHE A 56 -1.42 -21.83 16.25
C PHE A 56 -0.08 -22.55 16.46
N GLN A 57 0.15 -23.64 15.72
CA GLN A 57 1.49 -23.82 15.23
C GLN A 57 1.83 -22.50 14.57
N LYS A 58 2.79 -21.76 15.16
CA LYS A 58 3.48 -20.68 14.50
C LYS A 58 3.81 -21.25 13.13
N GLN A 59 3.00 -20.93 12.13
CA GLN A 59 3.42 -21.10 10.78
C GLN A 59 4.68 -20.26 10.73
N GLU A 60 5.84 -20.93 10.88
CA GLU A 60 7.05 -20.39 10.32
C GLU A 60 6.60 -19.89 8.98
N ASN A 61 6.84 -18.61 8.74
CA ASN A 61 6.63 -17.99 7.46
C ASN A 61 7.33 -18.85 6.40
N LEU A 62 6.70 -19.94 5.99
CA LEU A 62 6.73 -20.33 4.62
C LEU A 62 6.17 -19.07 3.95
N GLU A 63 7.07 -18.27 3.40
CA GLU A 63 6.69 -17.31 2.39
C GLU A 63 5.87 -18.17 1.40
N GLU A 64 4.53 -18.19 1.60
CA GLU A 64 3.64 -18.58 0.54
C GLU A 64 4.10 -17.71 -0.60
N ILE A 65 4.74 -18.35 -1.57
CA ILE A 65 4.95 -17.76 -2.88
C ILE A 65 3.51 -17.55 -3.36
N GLU A 66 2.90 -16.42 -2.91
CA GLU A 66 1.67 -15.94 -3.53
C GLU A 66 2.04 -15.92 -5.02
N GLU A 67 1.45 -16.81 -5.80
CA GLU A 67 1.63 -16.78 -7.26
C GLU A 67 1.28 -15.34 -7.63
N LYS A 68 2.33 -14.59 -7.92
CA LYS A 68 2.18 -13.17 -8.23
C LYS A 68 1.30 -13.12 -9.47
N ASN A 69 0.07 -12.63 -9.33
CA ASN A 69 -0.87 -12.46 -10.44
C ASN A 69 -0.31 -11.56 -11.56
N TYR A 70 0.98 -11.22 -11.46
CA TYR A 70 1.69 -10.39 -12.42
C TYR A 70 3.14 -10.85 -12.60
N LYS A 71 3.70 -10.52 -13.77
CA LYS A 71 5.12 -10.68 -14.10
C LYS A 71 5.64 -9.38 -14.69
N ILE A 72 6.70 -8.81 -14.10
CA ILE A 72 7.44 -7.71 -14.73
C ILE A 72 8.20 -8.28 -15.90
N LEU A 73 8.00 -7.72 -17.08
CA LEU A 73 8.61 -8.16 -18.34
C LEU A 73 9.88 -7.36 -18.62
N VAL A 74 9.77 -6.02 -18.51
CA VAL A 74 10.86 -5.09 -18.83
C VAL A 74 10.80 -3.90 -17.85
N VAL A 75 11.96 -3.41 -17.46
CA VAL A 75 12.17 -2.18 -16.71
C VAL A 75 13.16 -1.34 -17.50
N GLU A 76 12.68 -0.26 -18.10
CA GLU A 76 13.51 0.69 -18.84
C GLU A 76 13.84 1.89 -17.98
N ASP A 77 15.09 2.35 -18.07
CA ASP A 77 15.57 3.53 -17.33
C ASP A 77 15.00 4.83 -17.89
N GLU A 78 14.67 4.84 -19.17
CA GLU A 78 14.11 5.99 -19.86
C GLU A 78 12.64 5.76 -20.21
N ILE A 79 11.85 6.84 -20.18
CA ILE A 79 10.46 6.83 -20.60
C ILE A 79 10.43 7.12 -22.10
N SER A 80 10.09 6.13 -22.89
CA SER A 80 10.05 6.19 -24.35
C SER A 80 8.66 6.05 -24.97
N HIS A 81 7.74 5.37 -24.26
CA HIS A 81 6.40 5.12 -24.76
C HIS A 81 5.58 6.42 -24.89
N PRO A 82 5.05 6.75 -26.09
CA PRO A 82 4.40 8.06 -26.33
C PRO A 82 3.25 8.36 -25.38
N ALA A 83 2.44 7.37 -25.01
CA ALA A 83 1.33 7.57 -24.07
C ALA A 83 1.80 7.92 -22.66
N LEU A 84 2.96 7.42 -22.21
CA LEU A 84 3.53 7.74 -20.92
C LEU A 84 4.19 9.11 -20.92
N ILE A 85 4.87 9.48 -22.02
CA ILE A 85 5.40 10.82 -22.23
C ILE A 85 4.26 11.84 -22.14
N GLN A 86 3.17 11.62 -22.92
CA GLN A 86 2.01 12.50 -22.90
C GLN A 86 1.35 12.57 -21.50
N TYR A 87 1.30 11.45 -20.78
CA TYR A 87 0.77 11.40 -19.42
C TYR A 87 1.60 12.27 -18.47
N LEU A 88 2.94 12.19 -18.51
CA LEU A 88 3.83 13.03 -17.69
C LEU A 88 3.74 14.52 -18.06
N LEU A 89 3.64 14.83 -19.36
CA LEU A 89 3.44 16.22 -19.83
C LEU A 89 2.12 16.79 -19.32
N ASN A 90 1.03 16.02 -19.39
CA ASN A 90 -0.27 16.43 -18.87
C ASN A 90 -0.26 16.65 -17.35
N ARG A 91 0.55 15.85 -16.62
CA ARG A 91 0.78 16.01 -15.17
C ARG A 91 1.80 17.08 -14.83
N LYS A 92 2.43 17.72 -15.84
CA LYS A 92 3.45 18.76 -15.70
C LYS A 92 4.68 18.33 -14.88
N VAL A 93 5.05 17.05 -14.95
CA VAL A 93 6.19 16.49 -14.19
C VAL A 93 7.24 15.83 -15.09
N TRP A 94 7.21 16.08 -16.39
CA TRP A 94 8.15 15.51 -17.35
C TRP A 94 9.61 15.79 -16.99
N GLU A 95 9.92 16.98 -16.48
CA GLU A 95 11.27 17.37 -16.08
C GLU A 95 11.84 16.50 -14.94
N GLN A 96 10.98 15.83 -14.20
CA GLN A 96 11.35 14.96 -13.08
C GLN A 96 11.42 13.47 -13.47
N ARG A 97 11.36 13.14 -14.78
CA ARG A 97 11.38 11.75 -15.28
C ARG A 97 12.59 10.92 -14.82
N LYS A 98 13.70 11.57 -14.43
CA LYS A 98 14.90 10.91 -13.88
C LYS A 98 14.63 10.06 -12.64
N PHE A 99 13.53 10.30 -11.91
CA PHE A 99 13.10 9.50 -10.75
C PHE A 99 12.23 8.32 -11.14
N LEU A 100 11.91 8.16 -12.42
CA LEU A 100 10.91 7.24 -12.93
C LEU A 100 11.54 6.18 -13.83
N LYS A 101 10.82 5.07 -13.98
CA LYS A 101 11.13 4.00 -14.93
C LYS A 101 9.91 3.74 -15.80
N GLU A 102 10.13 3.29 -17.03
CA GLU A 102 9.06 2.69 -17.82
C GLU A 102 9.00 1.21 -17.49
N ILE A 103 7.82 0.72 -17.08
CA ILE A 103 7.61 -0.67 -16.66
C ILE A 103 6.61 -1.35 -17.58
N HIS A 104 7.03 -2.43 -18.21
CA HIS A 104 6.16 -3.34 -18.92
C HIS A 104 5.91 -4.58 -18.08
N TYR A 105 4.66 -4.97 -17.91
CA TYR A 105 4.29 -6.09 -17.05
C TYR A 105 3.08 -6.85 -17.64
N ARG A 106 2.96 -8.11 -17.26
CA ARG A 106 1.81 -8.95 -17.57
C ARG A 106 1.02 -9.18 -16.31
N MET A 107 -0.30 -9.08 -16.38
CA MET A 107 -1.23 -9.38 -15.31
C MET A 107 -2.50 -9.99 -15.92
N ASN A 108 -2.96 -11.14 -15.39
CA ASN A 108 -4.12 -11.87 -15.92
C ASN A 108 -4.02 -12.07 -17.45
N ASP A 109 -2.86 -12.57 -17.92
CA ASP A 109 -2.53 -12.85 -19.33
C ASP A 109 -2.59 -11.66 -20.29
N LYS A 110 -2.73 -10.44 -19.77
CA LYS A 110 -2.70 -9.20 -20.56
C LYS A 110 -1.42 -8.42 -20.28
N ASN A 111 -0.88 -7.81 -21.32
CA ASN A 111 0.29 -6.95 -21.22
C ASN A 111 -0.15 -5.51 -20.92
N TYR A 112 0.58 -4.90 -20.00
CA TYR A 112 0.36 -3.53 -19.54
C TYR A 112 1.69 -2.79 -19.50
N PHE A 113 1.61 -1.48 -19.44
CA PHE A 113 2.76 -0.60 -19.22
C PHE A 113 2.36 0.58 -18.33
N GLY A 114 3.35 1.15 -17.66
CA GLY A 114 3.14 2.30 -16.80
C GLY A 114 4.44 2.93 -16.33
N ILE A 115 4.31 4.08 -15.74
CA ILE A 115 5.40 4.76 -15.06
C ILE A 115 5.58 4.12 -13.71
N GLY A 116 6.79 3.66 -13.41
CA GLY A 116 7.17 3.05 -12.15
C GLY A 116 8.01 3.97 -11.28
N PHE A 117 7.63 4.13 -10.03
CA PHE A 117 8.45 4.75 -8.99
C PHE A 117 8.90 3.66 -8.02
N LYS A 118 10.21 3.45 -7.89
CA LYS A 118 10.78 2.35 -7.12
C LYS A 118 10.68 2.63 -5.61
N ASN A 119 10.28 1.63 -4.83
CA ASN A 119 10.28 1.70 -3.38
C ASN A 119 11.49 0.98 -2.74
N ASP A 120 11.69 1.15 -1.45
CA ASP A 120 12.86 0.63 -0.71
C ASP A 120 12.87 -0.90 -0.59
N SER A 121 11.74 -1.58 -0.77
CA SER A 121 11.64 -3.05 -0.86
C SER A 121 11.83 -3.59 -2.28
N GLY A 122 12.19 -2.75 -3.25
CA GLY A 122 12.41 -3.13 -4.65
C GLY A 122 11.12 -3.30 -5.46
N GLY A 123 9.97 -2.98 -4.89
CA GLY A 123 8.70 -2.90 -5.62
C GLY A 123 8.58 -1.58 -6.40
N TYR A 124 7.52 -1.48 -7.20
CA TYR A 124 7.22 -0.29 -7.99
C TYR A 124 5.79 0.18 -7.79
N GLU A 125 5.63 1.45 -7.47
CA GLU A 125 4.34 2.13 -7.58
C GLU A 125 4.11 2.50 -9.04
N ILE A 126 3.12 1.87 -9.67
CA ILE A 126 2.82 2.03 -11.08
C ILE A 126 1.67 3.00 -11.27
N ARG A 127 1.83 3.90 -12.24
CA ARG A 127 0.81 4.83 -12.68
C ARG A 127 0.76 4.90 -14.19
N ASN A 128 -0.43 4.98 -14.72
CA ASN A 128 -0.72 5.45 -16.06
C ASN A 128 -2.07 6.18 -16.06
N LYS A 129 -2.61 6.53 -17.23
CA LYS A 129 -3.90 7.24 -17.32
C LYS A 129 -5.06 6.48 -16.66
N TYR A 130 -4.97 5.15 -16.57
CA TYR A 130 -6.10 4.27 -16.24
C TYR A 130 -5.92 3.51 -14.92
N SER A 131 -4.70 3.41 -14.39
CA SER A 131 -4.42 2.54 -13.26
C SER A 131 -3.45 3.13 -12.24
N LYS A 132 -3.66 2.72 -11.00
CA LYS A 132 -2.82 2.95 -9.81
C LYS A 132 -2.65 1.60 -9.12
N ILE A 133 -1.48 0.98 -9.27
CA ILE A 133 -1.18 -0.33 -8.67
C ILE A 133 0.24 -0.35 -8.10
N CYS A 134 0.51 -1.32 -7.22
CA CYS A 134 1.85 -1.61 -6.74
C CYS A 134 2.26 -3.00 -7.25
N LEU A 135 3.42 -3.08 -7.91
CA LEU A 135 4.05 -4.35 -8.29
C LEU A 135 5.17 -4.65 -7.31
N GLY A 136 5.10 -5.78 -6.64
CA GLY A 136 6.01 -6.16 -5.59
C GLY A 136 5.49 -5.82 -4.20
N LYS A 137 6.40 -5.86 -3.23
CA LYS A 137 6.09 -5.50 -1.85
C LYS A 137 5.87 -4.00 -1.75
N LYS A 138 4.75 -3.60 -1.15
CA LYS A 138 4.46 -2.19 -0.90
C LYS A 138 5.38 -1.65 0.19
N ASP A 139 6.01 -0.52 -0.08
CA ASP A 139 6.91 0.14 0.85
C ASP A 139 6.99 1.64 0.61
N VAL A 140 7.63 2.34 1.53
CA VAL A 140 8.03 3.74 1.34
C VAL A 140 9.18 3.83 0.32
N SER A 141 9.38 5.02 -0.21
CA SER A 141 10.57 5.33 -1.01
C SER A 141 11.33 6.46 -0.33
N MET A 142 12.60 6.23 0.00
CA MET A 142 13.43 7.21 0.68
C MET A 142 14.53 7.74 -0.24
N ILE A 143 14.69 9.05 -0.30
CA ILE A 143 15.77 9.74 -1.02
C ILE A 143 16.57 10.52 0.01
N LYS A 144 17.80 10.08 0.27
CA LYS A 144 18.71 10.69 1.23
C LYS A 144 19.66 11.65 0.53
N ASN A 145 19.72 12.89 1.03
CA ASN A 145 20.66 13.92 0.61
C ASN A 145 21.60 14.32 1.76
N GLY A 146 21.51 13.64 2.91
CA GLY A 146 22.32 13.92 4.10
C GLY A 146 21.86 15.16 4.85
N SER A 147 20.56 15.45 4.85
CA SER A 147 19.97 16.62 5.48
C SER A 147 19.38 16.29 6.85
N GLU A 148 19.34 17.30 7.74
CA GLU A 148 18.59 17.25 8.99
C GLU A 148 17.10 17.67 8.80
N ASN A 149 16.73 18.10 7.59
CA ASN A 149 15.37 18.45 7.20
C ASN A 149 14.76 17.31 6.40
N LEU A 150 13.53 16.92 6.74
CA LEU A 150 12.78 15.85 6.08
C LEU A 150 11.49 16.41 5.49
N LYS A 151 11.21 16.06 4.25
CA LYS A 151 9.91 16.29 3.61
C LYS A 151 9.25 14.97 3.29
N ILE A 152 7.98 14.83 3.69
CA ILE A 152 7.21 13.60 3.54
C ILE A 152 6.03 13.86 2.62
N PHE A 153 5.90 13.02 1.60
CA PHE A 153 4.84 13.07 0.58
C PHE A 153 3.95 11.86 0.67
N GLU A 154 2.65 12.03 0.42
CA GLU A 154 1.73 10.91 0.35
C GLU A 154 1.99 10.03 -0.87
N GLY A 155 2.15 10.65 -2.05
CA GLY A 155 2.39 9.97 -3.31
C GLY A 155 3.58 10.51 -4.08
N PHE A 156 4.08 9.73 -5.03
CA PHE A 156 5.26 10.16 -5.79
C PHE A 156 4.97 11.30 -6.78
N PHE A 157 3.72 11.48 -7.23
CA PHE A 157 3.38 12.64 -8.06
C PHE A 157 3.45 13.95 -7.29
N ASP A 158 3.11 13.95 -6.01
CA ASP A 158 3.22 15.12 -5.15
C ASP A 158 4.68 15.50 -4.94
N PHE A 159 5.53 14.50 -4.69
CA PHE A 159 6.97 14.66 -4.66
C PHE A 159 7.52 15.23 -5.99
N LEU A 160 7.13 14.69 -7.15
CA LEU A 160 7.59 15.16 -8.44
C LEU A 160 7.12 16.60 -8.73
N SER A 161 5.88 16.92 -8.36
CA SER A 161 5.33 18.29 -8.49
C SER A 161 6.09 19.26 -7.60
N PHE A 162 6.38 18.86 -6.36
CA PHE A 162 7.21 19.64 -5.44
C PHE A 162 8.61 19.89 -6.03
N LYS A 163 9.25 18.86 -6.60
CA LYS A 163 10.58 19.00 -7.22
C LYS A 163 10.62 20.01 -8.36
N ASN A 164 9.52 20.27 -9.05
CA ASN A 164 9.46 21.31 -10.08
C ASN A 164 9.57 22.72 -9.50
N ILE A 165 9.02 22.95 -8.31
CA ILE A 165 8.96 24.27 -7.67
C ILE A 165 10.00 24.45 -6.56
N GLU A 166 10.67 23.40 -6.14
CA GLU A 166 11.58 23.40 -4.97
C GLU A 166 12.65 24.49 -5.05
N LYS A 167 13.30 24.65 -6.21
CA LYS A 167 14.33 25.68 -6.41
C LYS A 167 13.83 27.10 -6.21
N SER A 168 12.53 27.33 -6.43
CA SER A 168 11.90 28.63 -6.20
C SER A 168 11.47 28.85 -4.74
N LEU A 169 11.42 27.79 -3.94
CA LEU A 169 10.98 27.85 -2.55
C LEU A 169 12.14 27.99 -1.56
N SER A 170 13.19 27.21 -1.74
CA SER A 170 14.39 27.29 -0.89
C SER A 170 15.58 26.55 -1.54
N ASP A 171 16.81 26.98 -1.21
CA ASP A 171 18.05 26.28 -1.57
C ASP A 171 18.43 25.21 -0.52
N GLU A 172 17.63 25.04 0.54
CA GLU A 172 17.93 24.09 1.60
C GLU A 172 17.76 22.65 1.11
N LYS A 173 18.82 21.86 1.26
CA LYS A 173 18.76 20.43 1.01
C LYS A 173 17.82 19.77 2.01
N SER A 174 17.01 18.83 1.53
CA SER A 174 16.14 18.01 2.38
C SER A 174 16.28 16.55 1.98
N ASP A 175 16.07 15.66 2.93
CA ASP A 175 15.77 14.27 2.66
C ASP A 175 14.27 14.14 2.32
N TYR A 176 13.91 13.14 1.55
CA TYR A 176 12.52 12.93 1.13
C TYR A 176 12.05 11.53 1.46
N ILE A 177 10.82 11.41 1.94
CA ILE A 177 10.10 10.14 2.05
C ILE A 177 8.80 10.26 1.28
N ILE A 178 8.55 9.29 0.43
CA ILE A 178 7.28 9.09 -0.26
C ILE A 178 6.62 7.86 0.37
N LEU A 179 5.48 8.06 1.03
CA LEU A 179 4.78 7.00 1.76
C LEU A 179 4.17 5.96 0.83
N ASN A 180 3.77 6.39 -0.38
CA ASN A 180 3.01 5.57 -1.33
C ASN A 180 1.62 5.13 -0.81
N SER A 181 1.35 5.36 0.48
CA SER A 181 0.07 5.27 1.17
C SER A 181 0.21 5.84 2.57
N VAL A 182 -0.78 6.58 3.06
CA VAL A 182 -0.81 7.14 4.43
C VAL A 182 -0.61 6.05 5.49
N SER A 183 -1.12 4.83 5.27
CA SER A 183 -0.94 3.70 6.20
C SER A 183 0.53 3.34 6.47
N MET A 184 1.47 3.74 5.61
CA MET A 184 2.90 3.50 5.78
C MET A 184 3.58 4.44 6.78
N ILE A 185 2.88 5.46 7.29
CA ILE A 185 3.45 6.43 8.24
C ILE A 185 3.95 5.76 9.54
N SER A 186 3.27 4.69 9.97
CA SER A 186 3.66 3.92 11.14
C SER A 186 5.07 3.32 11.02
N LYS A 187 5.48 2.95 9.80
CA LYS A 187 6.77 2.34 9.51
C LYS A 187 7.94 3.31 9.72
N ILE A 188 7.72 4.59 9.49
CA ILE A 188 8.77 5.63 9.56
C ILE A 188 8.86 6.34 10.92
N LYS A 189 7.94 6.07 11.87
CA LYS A 189 7.88 6.78 13.17
C LYS A 189 9.22 6.90 13.89
N ASN A 190 10.00 5.82 13.93
CA ASN A 190 11.29 5.83 14.62
C ASN A 190 12.34 6.65 13.86
N LEU A 191 12.24 6.72 12.53
CA LEU A 191 13.14 7.48 11.69
C LEU A 191 12.94 8.99 11.89
N LEU A 192 11.71 9.45 12.16
CA LEU A 192 11.39 10.86 12.33
C LEU A 192 12.21 11.54 13.43
N LYS A 193 12.60 10.78 14.46
CA LYS A 193 13.40 11.29 15.59
C LYS A 193 14.80 11.77 15.18
N ASN A 194 15.29 11.38 14.01
CA ASN A 194 16.61 11.73 13.53
C ASN A 194 16.65 13.09 12.78
N TYR A 195 15.49 13.72 12.61
CA TYR A 195 15.38 14.96 11.85
C TYR A 195 15.01 16.13 12.77
N LYS A 196 15.60 17.31 12.49
CA LYS A 196 15.30 18.54 13.22
C LYS A 196 14.02 19.22 12.74
N LYS A 197 13.77 19.15 11.43
CA LYS A 197 12.57 19.74 10.80
C LYS A 197 11.89 18.71 9.92
N ILE A 198 10.57 18.63 10.05
CA ILE A 198 9.74 17.71 9.27
C ILE A 198 8.60 18.51 8.66
N GLU A 199 8.43 18.39 7.35
CA GLU A 199 7.35 19.00 6.59
C GLU A 199 6.52 17.89 5.94
N LEU A 200 5.20 17.98 6.05
CA LEU A 200 4.24 17.01 5.53
C LEU A 200 3.49 17.60 4.35
N TYR A 201 3.44 16.84 3.25
CA TYR A 201 2.74 17.17 2.01
C TYR A 201 1.74 16.07 1.71
N PHE A 202 0.60 16.12 2.38
CA PHE A 202 -0.48 15.14 2.28
C PHE A 202 -1.69 15.75 1.57
N ASP A 203 -2.52 14.89 0.99
CA ASP A 203 -3.78 15.32 0.42
C ASP A 203 -4.69 15.89 1.52
N ASN A 204 -5.41 16.97 1.20
CA ASN A 204 -6.32 17.61 2.14
C ASN A 204 -7.68 16.89 2.16
N ASP A 205 -7.63 15.61 2.48
CA ASP A 205 -8.79 14.73 2.64
C ASP A 205 -8.84 14.12 4.04
N GLU A 206 -9.83 13.27 4.30
CA GLU A 206 -10.00 12.65 5.63
C GLU A 206 -8.82 11.73 5.99
N ALA A 207 -8.15 11.11 5.04
CA ALA A 207 -7.03 10.22 5.26
C ALA A 207 -5.74 10.99 5.58
N GLY A 208 -5.49 12.11 4.87
CA GLY A 208 -4.32 12.96 5.06
C GLY A 208 -4.36 13.81 6.34
N ASN A 209 -5.57 14.02 6.90
CA ASN A 209 -5.80 14.83 8.11
C ASN A 209 -5.82 14.00 9.42
N ARG A 210 -5.69 12.67 9.37
CA ARG A 210 -5.58 11.77 10.52
C ARG A 210 -4.14 11.59 10.96
#